data_b1531ddbc4bb670822770f54f07ee0f9
#
_entry.id   b1531ddbc4bb670822770f54f07ee0f9
#
_cell.length_a   1.000
_cell.length_b   1.000
_cell.length_c   1.000
_cell.angle_alpha   90.00
_cell.angle_beta   90.00
_cell.angle_gamma   90.00
#
_symmetry.space_group_name_H-M   'P 1'
#
loop_
_entity.id
_entity.type
_entity.pdbx_description
1 polymer ?
#
loop_
_entity_poly.entity_id
_entity_poly.type
_entity_poly.pdbx_seq_one_letter_code
_entity_poly.pdbx_strand_id
1 'polypeptide(L)'
;MATTNNTDSGKRKTAFSALQAVLSAMTSRPSGLVGLILVAFHIALAIVSPAIAPYDFRELSAQIILNEPSSEHWFGTDNLGRDIFTRTMLGGRQALLVTTISTTLAIIWGGLLGILFGLVGGRLDELLMRLVDAFLCLPWILVLLLIVVMVGSGPVVLIPTLGFFYGIPVIRMARAATHDVVALDF
;
A
#
# COMPACT_ATOMS: atom_id res chain seq x y z
N MET A 1 28.53 -35.62 10.31
CA MET A 1 27.36 -34.81 10.76
C MET A 1 27.86 -33.40 11.04
N ALA A 2 27.85 -32.50 10.02
CA ALA A 2 28.03 -31.03 10.14
C ALA A 2 28.26 -30.41 8.75
N THR A 3 27.19 -30.13 7.97
CA THR A 3 27.29 -29.32 6.72
C THR A 3 25.97 -28.65 6.42
N THR A 4 25.38 -27.85 7.33
CA THR A 4 24.13 -27.10 7.05
C THR A 4 24.16 -25.64 7.47
N ASN A 5 25.31 -25.04 7.76
CA ASN A 5 25.33 -23.70 8.34
C ASN A 5 25.95 -22.60 7.45
N ASN A 6 26.31 -22.88 6.17
CA ASN A 6 27.02 -21.90 5.34
C ASN A 6 26.19 -21.21 4.25
N THR A 7 24.97 -21.67 3.98
CA THR A 7 24.11 -21.10 2.94
C THR A 7 23.27 -19.90 3.41
N ASP A 8 22.96 -19.83 4.70
CA ASP A 8 22.11 -18.78 5.28
C ASP A 8 22.86 -17.47 5.53
N SER A 9 24.16 -17.54 5.84
CA SER A 9 25.01 -16.35 6.04
C SER A 9 25.31 -15.60 4.74
N GLY A 10 25.41 -16.33 3.62
CA GLY A 10 25.63 -15.77 2.29
C GLY A 10 24.41 -14.97 1.76
N LYS A 11 23.22 -15.51 1.96
CA LYS A 11 21.96 -14.84 1.53
C LYS A 11 21.66 -13.58 2.33
N ARG A 12 21.96 -13.56 3.63
CA ARG A 12 21.80 -12.35 4.46
C ARG A 12 22.78 -11.24 4.08
N LYS A 13 24.03 -11.58 3.74
CA LYS A 13 25.04 -10.60 3.28
C LYS A 13 24.64 -9.96 1.94
N THR A 14 24.10 -10.72 0.99
CA THR A 14 23.64 -10.20 -0.30
C THR A 14 22.39 -9.32 -0.16
N ALA A 15 21.43 -9.67 0.69
CA ALA A 15 20.24 -8.83 0.92
C ALA A 15 20.61 -7.51 1.60
N PHE A 16 21.53 -7.55 2.58
CA PHE A 16 21.99 -6.34 3.29
C PHE A 16 22.79 -5.42 2.36
N SER A 17 23.66 -5.97 1.53
CA SER A 17 24.43 -5.19 0.55
C SER A 17 23.52 -4.57 -0.54
N ALA A 18 22.47 -5.29 -0.97
CA ALA A 18 21.48 -4.75 -1.89
C ALA A 18 20.69 -3.58 -1.28
N LEU A 19 20.26 -3.72 -0.01
CA LEU A 19 19.58 -2.64 0.71
C LEU A 19 20.48 -1.40 0.87
N GLN A 20 21.76 -1.60 1.22
CA GLN A 20 22.74 -0.51 1.31
C GLN A 20 22.94 0.17 -0.05
N ALA A 21 23.01 -0.59 -1.14
CA ALA A 21 23.17 -0.03 -2.48
C ALA A 21 21.93 0.81 -2.87
N VAL A 22 20.73 0.35 -2.56
CA VAL A 22 19.49 1.11 -2.80
C VAL A 22 19.47 2.39 -1.97
N LEU A 23 19.76 2.30 -0.67
CA LEU A 23 19.80 3.47 0.21
C LEU A 23 20.85 4.50 -0.24
N SER A 24 22.04 4.04 -0.61
CA SER A 24 23.09 4.93 -1.11
C SER A 24 22.70 5.58 -2.45
N ALA A 25 22.05 4.85 -3.34
CA ALA A 25 21.54 5.39 -4.59
C ALA A 25 20.41 6.43 -4.37
N MET A 26 19.54 6.21 -3.39
CA MET A 26 18.50 7.18 -3.01
C MET A 26 19.07 8.44 -2.39
N THR A 27 20.10 8.33 -1.54
CA THR A 27 20.72 9.47 -0.87
C THR A 27 21.72 10.24 -1.75
N SER A 28 22.22 9.64 -2.84
CA SER A 28 23.16 10.28 -3.76
C SER A 28 22.54 11.39 -4.64
N ARG A 29 21.20 11.42 -4.75
CA ARG A 29 20.46 12.42 -5.53
C ARG A 29 19.60 13.28 -4.61
N PRO A 30 19.56 14.62 -4.78
CA PRO A 30 18.74 15.51 -3.94
C PRO A 30 17.26 15.12 -3.93
N SER A 31 16.70 14.73 -5.07
CA SER A 31 15.30 14.27 -5.18
C SER A 31 15.03 12.99 -4.39
N GLY A 32 15.98 12.06 -4.38
CA GLY A 32 15.88 10.82 -3.59
C GLY A 32 15.93 11.08 -2.10
N LEU A 33 16.81 12.00 -1.67
CA LEU A 33 16.91 12.42 -0.27
C LEU A 33 15.63 13.09 0.21
N VAL A 34 15.07 14.03 -0.58
CA VAL A 34 13.78 14.67 -0.25
C VAL A 34 12.65 13.63 -0.15
N GLY A 35 12.56 12.70 -1.11
CA GLY A 35 11.57 11.62 -1.06
C GLY A 35 11.71 10.76 0.19
N LEU A 36 12.93 10.38 0.55
CA LEU A 36 13.20 9.59 1.75
C LEU A 36 12.77 10.33 3.04
N ILE A 37 13.11 11.62 3.14
CA ILE A 37 12.71 12.47 4.27
C ILE A 37 11.19 12.55 4.39
N LEU A 38 10.48 12.78 3.27
CA LEU A 38 9.02 12.86 3.26
C LEU A 38 8.37 11.53 3.72
N VAL A 39 8.85 10.41 3.20
CA VAL A 39 8.34 9.09 3.61
C VAL A 39 8.63 8.82 5.08
N ALA A 40 9.86 9.08 5.53
CA ALA A 40 10.24 8.91 6.94
C ALA A 40 9.39 9.80 7.86
N PHE A 41 9.14 11.05 7.48
CA PHE A 41 8.28 11.97 8.21
C PHE A 41 6.85 11.44 8.34
N HIS A 42 6.24 10.96 7.26
CA HIS A 42 4.88 10.42 7.30
C HIS A 42 4.78 9.14 8.15
N ILE A 43 5.79 8.26 8.06
CA ILE A 43 5.85 7.06 8.91
C ILE A 43 6.00 7.45 10.39
N ALA A 44 6.90 8.37 10.70
CA ALA A 44 7.09 8.86 12.06
C ALA A 44 5.78 9.49 12.60
N LEU A 45 5.14 10.35 11.80
CA LEU A 45 3.86 10.95 12.16
C LEU A 45 2.78 9.88 12.42
N ALA A 46 2.68 8.85 11.59
CA ALA A 46 1.72 7.77 11.78
C ALA A 46 1.96 6.95 13.06
N ILE A 47 3.23 6.79 13.47
CA ILE A 47 3.58 6.09 14.71
C ILE A 47 3.28 6.97 15.93
N VAL A 48 3.64 8.25 15.87
CA VAL A 48 3.57 9.16 17.02
C VAL A 48 2.17 9.78 17.19
N SER A 49 1.38 9.88 16.11
CA SER A 49 0.06 10.54 16.11
C SER A 49 -0.88 10.12 17.25
N PRO A 50 -0.98 8.85 17.68
CA PRO A 50 -1.88 8.49 18.79
C PRO A 50 -1.44 9.07 20.14
N ALA A 51 -0.15 9.39 20.29
CA ALA A 51 0.40 9.93 21.53
C ALA A 51 0.35 11.46 21.59
N ILE A 52 0.31 12.12 20.42
CA ILE A 52 0.34 13.59 20.34
C ILE A 52 -0.98 14.21 19.85
N ALA A 53 -1.95 13.39 19.43
CA ALA A 53 -3.27 13.87 19.05
C ALA A 53 -3.95 14.53 20.26
N PRO A 54 -4.38 15.81 20.16
CA PRO A 54 -4.92 16.53 21.31
C PRO A 54 -6.32 16.05 21.74
N TYR A 55 -7.08 15.46 20.79
CA TYR A 55 -8.47 15.02 21.03
C TYR A 55 -8.68 13.56 20.59
N ASP A 56 -9.78 12.95 21.01
CA ASP A 56 -10.18 11.63 20.51
C ASP A 56 -10.71 11.72 19.07
N PHE A 57 -10.38 10.72 18.26
CA PHE A 57 -10.83 10.64 16.87
C PHE A 57 -12.36 10.64 16.71
N ARG A 58 -13.07 10.13 17.70
CA ARG A 58 -14.53 9.97 17.72
C ARG A 58 -15.25 11.05 18.52
N GLU A 59 -14.52 11.94 19.15
CA GLU A 59 -15.12 13.00 19.95
C GLU A 59 -15.99 13.89 19.08
N LEU A 60 -17.23 14.07 19.50
CA LEU A 60 -18.24 14.89 18.84
C LEU A 60 -18.62 16.03 19.78
N SER A 61 -18.61 17.27 19.30
CA SER A 61 -19.04 18.40 20.07
C SER A 61 -20.03 19.27 19.27
N ALA A 62 -21.28 19.19 19.67
CA ALA A 62 -22.34 20.00 19.04
C ALA A 62 -22.17 21.51 19.26
N GLN A 63 -21.32 21.91 20.20
CA GLN A 63 -21.12 23.32 20.57
C GLN A 63 -20.09 24.04 19.68
N ILE A 64 -19.24 23.28 18.97
CA ILE A 64 -18.11 23.81 18.20
C ILE A 64 -18.15 23.34 16.73
N ILE A 65 -19.35 23.24 16.14
CA ILE A 65 -19.54 22.85 14.74
C ILE A 65 -19.02 23.96 13.83
N LEU A 66 -18.17 23.56 12.84
CA LEU A 66 -17.58 24.47 11.84
C LEU A 66 -16.87 25.68 12.43
N ASN A 67 -16.23 25.51 13.57
CA ASN A 67 -15.40 26.57 14.16
C ASN A 67 -14.16 26.81 13.29
N GLU A 68 -13.79 28.08 13.20
CA GLU A 68 -12.58 28.51 12.54
C GLU A 68 -11.33 28.04 13.31
N PRO A 69 -10.14 27.98 12.65
CA PRO A 69 -8.88 27.69 13.29
C PRO A 69 -8.63 28.59 14.52
N SER A 70 -8.24 27.98 15.64
CA SER A 70 -8.02 28.64 16.92
C SER A 70 -6.85 28.00 17.66
N SER A 71 -6.45 28.55 18.81
CA SER A 71 -5.44 27.96 19.70
C SER A 71 -5.87 26.59 20.28
N GLU A 72 -7.15 26.33 20.39
CA GLU A 72 -7.72 25.06 20.85
C GLU A 72 -7.87 24.06 19.69
N HIS A 73 -8.32 24.52 18.51
CA HIS A 73 -8.51 23.72 17.31
C HIS A 73 -7.69 24.29 16.15
N TRP A 74 -6.47 23.86 15.99
CA TRP A 74 -5.50 24.45 15.05
C TRP A 74 -5.98 24.48 13.60
N PHE A 75 -6.77 23.50 13.16
CA PHE A 75 -7.37 23.45 11.82
C PHE A 75 -8.89 23.65 11.85
N GLY A 76 -9.41 24.14 12.99
CA GLY A 76 -10.84 24.24 13.21
C GLY A 76 -11.53 22.90 13.38
N THR A 77 -12.87 22.92 13.30
CA THR A 77 -13.69 21.72 13.47
C THR A 77 -14.57 21.46 12.24
N ASP A 78 -14.97 20.20 12.07
CA ASP A 78 -15.82 19.79 10.95
C ASP A 78 -17.33 19.99 11.25
N ASN A 79 -18.18 19.55 10.33
CA ASN A 79 -19.64 19.64 10.44
C ASN A 79 -20.26 18.78 11.57
N LEU A 80 -19.46 18.03 12.28
CA LEU A 80 -19.84 17.24 13.44
C LEU A 80 -19.12 17.70 14.73
N GLY A 81 -18.42 18.85 14.67
CA GLY A 81 -17.65 19.41 15.76
C GLY A 81 -16.38 18.61 16.11
N ARG A 82 -15.85 17.81 15.18
CA ARG A 82 -14.63 17.03 15.40
C ARG A 82 -13.41 17.84 15.00
N ASP A 83 -12.33 17.72 15.78
CA ASP A 83 -11.07 18.42 15.50
C ASP A 83 -10.41 17.92 14.20
N ILE A 84 -10.24 18.81 13.21
CA ILE A 84 -9.70 18.47 11.89
C ILE A 84 -8.22 18.10 11.99
N PHE A 85 -7.44 18.73 12.87
CA PHE A 85 -6.02 18.42 13.05
C PHE A 85 -5.82 16.98 13.55
N THR A 86 -6.50 16.61 14.63
CA THR A 86 -6.51 15.25 15.17
C THR A 86 -6.89 14.21 14.11
N ARG A 87 -7.96 14.50 13.35
CA ARG A 87 -8.44 13.61 12.30
C ARG A 87 -7.46 13.46 11.14
N THR A 88 -6.78 14.52 10.76
CA THR A 88 -5.75 14.48 9.72
C THR A 88 -4.58 13.59 10.14
N MET A 89 -4.11 13.74 11.37
CA MET A 89 -3.00 12.94 11.91
C MET A 89 -3.35 11.45 12.02
N LEU A 90 -4.47 11.14 12.69
CA LEU A 90 -4.88 9.75 12.92
C LEU A 90 -5.40 9.09 11.63
N GLY A 91 -6.04 9.85 10.74
CA GLY A 91 -6.45 9.40 9.42
C GLY A 91 -5.26 9.04 8.54
N GLY A 92 -4.16 9.80 8.59
CA GLY A 92 -2.91 9.48 7.92
C GLY A 92 -2.33 8.13 8.33
N ARG A 93 -2.35 7.80 9.62
CA ARG A 93 -1.97 6.49 10.14
C ARG A 93 -2.83 5.37 9.55
N GLN A 94 -4.14 5.53 9.56
CA GLN A 94 -5.06 4.54 9.02
C GLN A 94 -4.87 4.35 7.51
N ALA A 95 -4.68 5.44 6.76
CA ALA A 95 -4.41 5.39 5.34
C ALA A 95 -3.12 4.62 5.02
N LEU A 96 -2.03 4.88 5.75
CA LEU A 96 -0.76 4.14 5.58
C LEU A 96 -0.92 2.65 5.88
N LEU A 97 -1.62 2.27 6.94
CA LEU A 97 -1.87 0.87 7.27
C LEU A 97 -2.68 0.17 6.17
N VAL A 98 -3.81 0.76 5.77
CA VAL A 98 -4.67 0.19 4.71
C VAL A 98 -3.89 0.05 3.41
N THR A 99 -3.20 1.10 2.97
CA THR A 99 -2.44 1.08 1.72
C THR A 99 -1.31 0.05 1.75
N THR A 100 -0.52 0.00 2.82
CA THR A 100 0.61 -0.93 2.93
C THR A 100 0.14 -2.38 2.90
N ILE A 101 -0.89 -2.72 3.67
CA ILE A 101 -1.40 -4.09 3.73
C ILE A 101 -2.06 -4.47 2.40
N SER A 102 -2.86 -3.58 1.80
CA SER A 102 -3.52 -3.83 0.50
C SER A 102 -2.50 -4.02 -0.62
N THR A 103 -1.46 -3.17 -0.67
CA THR A 103 -0.41 -3.28 -1.69
C THR A 103 0.41 -4.55 -1.51
N THR A 104 0.75 -4.91 -0.28
CA THR A 104 1.44 -6.18 0.01
C THR A 104 0.62 -7.37 -0.43
N LEU A 105 -0.67 -7.38 -0.11
CA LEU A 105 -1.61 -8.41 -0.56
C LEU A 105 -1.66 -8.47 -2.09
N ALA A 106 -1.81 -7.33 -2.76
CA ALA A 106 -1.83 -7.22 -4.22
C ALA A 106 -0.56 -7.79 -4.89
N ILE A 107 0.62 -7.46 -4.35
CA ILE A 107 1.89 -7.96 -4.86
C ILE A 107 2.02 -9.49 -4.67
N ILE A 108 1.62 -9.99 -3.51
CA ILE A 108 1.73 -11.43 -3.22
C ILE A 108 0.84 -12.24 -4.17
N TRP A 109 -0.47 -12.01 -4.16
CA TRP A 109 -1.37 -12.84 -4.97
C TRP A 109 -1.27 -12.53 -6.46
N GLY A 110 -1.19 -11.24 -6.85
CA GLY A 110 -1.05 -10.82 -8.23
C GLY A 110 0.29 -11.24 -8.82
N GLY A 111 1.39 -11.12 -8.06
CA GLY A 111 2.72 -11.58 -8.45
C GLY A 111 2.77 -13.09 -8.62
N LEU A 112 2.25 -13.86 -7.66
CA LEU A 112 2.21 -15.32 -7.75
C LEU A 112 1.43 -15.80 -8.96
N LEU A 113 0.22 -15.28 -9.19
CA LEU A 113 -0.58 -15.65 -10.35
C LEU A 113 0.08 -15.22 -11.66
N GLY A 114 0.67 -14.02 -11.71
CA GLY A 114 1.37 -13.54 -12.90
C GLY A 114 2.57 -14.42 -13.27
N ILE A 115 3.36 -14.85 -12.30
CA ILE A 115 4.47 -15.79 -12.51
C ILE A 115 3.93 -17.15 -13.00
N LEU A 116 2.92 -17.69 -12.33
CA LEU A 116 2.32 -18.96 -12.72
C LEU A 116 1.80 -18.93 -14.16
N PHE A 117 1.08 -17.88 -14.55
CA PHE A 117 0.56 -17.74 -15.91
C PHE A 117 1.68 -17.56 -16.95
N GLY A 118 2.72 -16.79 -16.59
CA GLY A 118 3.90 -16.62 -17.42
C GLY A 118 4.67 -17.92 -17.68
N LEU A 119 4.70 -18.84 -16.70
CA LEU A 119 5.37 -20.14 -16.83
C LEU A 119 4.53 -21.18 -17.60
N VAL A 120 3.20 -21.20 -17.37
CA VAL A 120 2.33 -22.20 -18.01
C VAL A 120 2.17 -21.92 -19.50
N GLY A 121 2.00 -20.67 -19.90
CA GLY A 121 1.82 -20.27 -21.29
C GLY A 121 0.59 -20.90 -21.98
N GLY A 122 0.53 -20.81 -23.31
CA GLY A 122 -0.46 -21.47 -24.12
C GLY A 122 -1.89 -20.92 -24.00
N ARG A 123 -2.89 -21.72 -24.35
CA ARG A 123 -4.31 -21.30 -24.40
C ARG A 123 -4.90 -20.94 -23.03
N LEU A 124 -4.43 -21.59 -21.98
CA LEU A 124 -4.88 -21.28 -20.61
C LEU A 124 -4.45 -19.87 -20.17
N ASP A 125 -3.19 -19.55 -20.42
CA ASP A 125 -2.64 -18.22 -20.16
C ASP A 125 -3.41 -17.14 -20.94
N GLU A 126 -3.69 -17.39 -22.25
CA GLU A 126 -4.46 -16.46 -23.06
C GLU A 126 -5.88 -16.22 -22.51
N LEU A 127 -6.57 -17.30 -22.07
CA LEU A 127 -7.91 -17.22 -21.50
C LEU A 127 -7.90 -16.41 -20.20
N LEU A 128 -6.92 -16.67 -19.33
CA LEU A 128 -6.77 -15.95 -18.04
C LEU A 128 -6.44 -14.48 -18.24
N MET A 129 -5.61 -14.15 -19.28
CA MET A 129 -5.36 -12.75 -19.61
C MET A 129 -6.59 -12.03 -20.15
N ARG A 130 -7.47 -12.69 -20.89
CA ARG A 130 -8.77 -12.11 -21.29
C ARG A 130 -9.64 -11.79 -20.08
N LEU A 131 -9.62 -12.65 -19.05
CA LEU A 131 -10.34 -12.40 -17.80
C LEU A 131 -9.73 -11.19 -17.05
N VAL A 132 -8.40 -11.10 -16.96
CA VAL A 132 -7.70 -9.95 -16.41
C VAL A 132 -8.07 -8.67 -17.15
N ASP A 133 -8.11 -8.71 -18.48
CA ASP A 133 -8.50 -7.57 -19.32
C ASP A 133 -9.95 -7.14 -19.07
N ALA A 134 -10.85 -8.10 -18.90
CA ALA A 134 -12.25 -7.81 -18.56
C ALA A 134 -12.36 -7.08 -17.20
N PHE A 135 -11.61 -7.51 -16.19
CA PHE A 135 -11.56 -6.80 -14.90
C PHE A 135 -10.96 -5.40 -15.02
N LEU A 136 -9.94 -5.20 -15.86
CA LEU A 136 -9.33 -3.89 -16.07
C LEU A 136 -10.25 -2.91 -16.82
N CYS A 137 -11.23 -3.42 -17.59
CA CYS A 137 -12.27 -2.59 -18.21
C CYS A 137 -13.29 -2.06 -17.20
N LEU A 138 -13.41 -2.69 -16.03
CA LEU A 138 -14.32 -2.20 -15.00
C LEU A 138 -13.74 -0.94 -14.35
N PRO A 139 -14.52 0.13 -14.20
CA PRO A 139 -14.10 1.30 -13.42
C PRO A 139 -14.05 0.93 -11.93
N TRP A 140 -12.90 0.42 -11.50
CA TRP A 140 -12.69 -0.16 -10.17
C TRP A 140 -13.18 0.74 -9.02
N ILE A 141 -13.10 2.07 -9.19
CA ILE A 141 -13.57 3.03 -8.17
C ILE A 141 -15.08 2.95 -7.97
N LEU A 142 -15.87 2.69 -9.04
CA LEU A 142 -17.31 2.51 -8.91
C LEU A 142 -17.66 1.22 -8.17
N VAL A 143 -16.92 0.15 -8.45
CA VAL A 143 -17.07 -1.12 -7.73
C VAL A 143 -16.68 -0.97 -6.27
N LEU A 144 -15.59 -0.26 -5.98
CA LEU A 144 -15.17 0.06 -4.60
C LEU A 144 -16.27 0.84 -3.87
N LEU A 145 -16.83 1.89 -4.49
CA LEU A 145 -17.89 2.68 -3.89
C LEU A 145 -19.14 1.84 -3.61
N LEU A 146 -19.50 0.96 -4.53
CA LEU A 146 -20.62 0.04 -4.35
C LEU A 146 -20.40 -0.89 -3.14
N ILE A 147 -19.20 -1.49 -3.04
CA ILE A 147 -18.84 -2.35 -1.90
C ILE A 147 -18.88 -1.56 -0.60
N VAL A 148 -18.32 -0.35 -0.56
CA VAL A 148 -18.31 0.51 0.63
C VAL A 148 -19.73 0.86 1.08
N VAL A 149 -20.64 1.15 0.13
CA VAL A 149 -22.04 1.46 0.45
C VAL A 149 -22.79 0.24 0.97
N MET A 150 -22.54 -0.95 0.41
CA MET A 150 -23.26 -2.18 0.77
C MET A 150 -22.72 -2.86 2.04
N VAL A 151 -21.41 -2.84 2.24
CA VAL A 151 -20.75 -3.64 3.28
C VAL A 151 -20.13 -2.75 4.37
N GLY A 152 -19.74 -1.51 4.02
CA GLY A 152 -19.14 -0.56 4.94
C GLY A 152 -17.74 -0.10 4.52
N SER A 153 -17.23 0.94 5.20
CA SER A 153 -15.97 1.62 4.89
C SER A 153 -14.80 1.25 5.82
N GLY A 154 -14.95 0.19 6.64
CA GLY A 154 -13.92 -0.22 7.59
C GLY A 154 -12.68 -0.83 6.92
N PRO A 155 -11.52 -0.87 7.61
CA PRO A 155 -10.30 -1.48 7.10
C PRO A 155 -10.47 -2.94 6.67
N VAL A 156 -11.33 -3.69 7.36
CA VAL A 156 -11.65 -5.09 7.05
C VAL A 156 -12.29 -5.26 5.66
N VAL A 157 -13.02 -4.25 5.19
CA VAL A 157 -13.62 -4.23 3.84
C VAL A 157 -12.65 -3.62 2.82
N LEU A 158 -12.00 -2.50 3.18
CA LEU A 158 -11.13 -1.77 2.27
C LEU A 158 -9.86 -2.55 1.89
N ILE A 159 -9.21 -3.21 2.87
CA ILE A 159 -7.95 -3.92 2.63
C ILE A 159 -8.09 -5.02 1.58
N PRO A 160 -9.01 -5.99 1.71
CA PRO A 160 -9.15 -7.05 0.70
C PRO A 160 -9.65 -6.50 -0.64
N THR A 161 -10.56 -5.52 -0.63
CA THR A 161 -11.08 -4.92 -1.86
C THR A 161 -9.99 -4.21 -2.65
N LEU A 162 -9.22 -3.33 -2.02
CA LEU A 162 -8.10 -2.64 -2.66
C LEU A 162 -7.00 -3.63 -3.05
N GLY A 163 -6.67 -4.59 -2.18
CA GLY A 163 -5.71 -5.64 -2.47
C GLY A 163 -6.09 -6.45 -3.70
N PHE A 164 -7.35 -6.78 -3.87
CA PHE A 164 -7.86 -7.46 -5.06
C PHE A 164 -7.70 -6.61 -6.32
N PHE A 165 -8.26 -5.40 -6.35
CA PHE A 165 -8.21 -4.55 -7.54
C PHE A 165 -6.79 -4.13 -7.93
N TYR A 166 -5.92 -3.82 -6.97
CA TYR A 166 -4.52 -3.50 -7.25
C TYR A 166 -3.69 -4.72 -7.68
N GLY A 167 -4.10 -5.92 -7.30
CA GLY A 167 -3.43 -7.16 -7.73
C GLY A 167 -3.64 -7.48 -9.21
N ILE A 168 -4.77 -7.08 -9.81
CA ILE A 168 -5.08 -7.36 -11.22
C ILE A 168 -4.01 -6.80 -12.19
N PRO A 169 -3.60 -5.52 -12.15
CA PRO A 169 -2.51 -5.03 -12.98
C PRO A 169 -1.16 -5.68 -12.62
N VAL A 170 -0.93 -6.08 -11.36
CA VAL A 170 0.30 -6.78 -10.94
C VAL A 170 0.42 -8.14 -11.63
N ILE A 171 -0.69 -8.87 -11.83
CA ILE A 171 -0.69 -10.13 -12.61
C ILE A 171 -0.08 -9.90 -13.99
N ARG A 172 -0.53 -8.87 -14.71
CA ARG A 172 -0.04 -8.54 -16.05
C ARG A 172 1.45 -8.20 -16.07
N MET A 173 1.89 -7.37 -15.10
CA MET A 173 3.30 -6.97 -14.99
C MET A 173 4.22 -8.16 -14.67
N ALA A 174 3.84 -8.97 -13.69
CA ALA A 174 4.62 -10.13 -13.28
C ALA A 174 4.69 -11.19 -14.40
N ARG A 175 3.57 -11.42 -15.11
CA ARG A 175 3.53 -12.29 -16.28
C ARG A 175 4.48 -11.82 -17.40
N ALA A 176 4.45 -10.54 -17.75
CA ALA A 176 5.34 -9.98 -18.78
C ALA A 176 6.81 -10.18 -18.40
N ALA A 177 7.18 -9.84 -17.16
CA ALA A 177 8.54 -10.05 -16.65
C ALA A 177 8.96 -11.53 -16.67
N THR A 178 8.04 -12.47 -16.41
CA THR A 178 8.33 -13.91 -16.46
C THR A 178 8.60 -14.37 -17.88
N HIS A 179 7.80 -13.90 -18.86
CA HIS A 179 8.04 -14.23 -20.28
C HIS A 179 9.39 -13.73 -20.77
N ASP A 180 9.80 -12.52 -20.37
CA ASP A 180 11.10 -11.97 -20.74
C ASP A 180 12.27 -12.84 -20.21
N VAL A 181 12.15 -13.33 -18.98
CA VAL A 181 13.16 -14.21 -18.37
C VAL A 181 13.20 -15.57 -19.05
N VAL A 182 12.04 -16.21 -19.28
CA VAL A 182 11.95 -17.51 -19.94
C VAL A 182 12.48 -17.45 -21.37
N ALA A 183 12.29 -16.34 -22.08
CA ALA A 183 12.81 -16.13 -23.43
C ALA A 183 14.34 -15.98 -23.51
N LEU A 184 15.00 -15.63 -22.39
CA LEU A 184 16.47 -15.52 -22.33
C LEU A 184 17.18 -16.84 -22.09
N ASP A 185 16.47 -17.86 -21.57
CA ASP A 185 17.04 -19.18 -21.26
C ASP A 185 16.96 -20.16 -22.43
N PHE A 186 16.50 -19.72 -23.62
CA PHE A 186 16.44 -20.44 -24.90
C PHE A 186 17.01 -19.54 -26.00
#